data_55ecfca991adf8d255803c36f9aa2606
#
_entry.id   55ecfca991adf8d255803c36f9aa2606
#
_cell.length_a   1.000
_cell.length_b   1.000
_cell.length_c   1.000
_cell.angle_alpha   90.00
_cell.angle_beta   90.00
_cell.angle_gamma   90.00
#
_symmetry.space_group_name_H-M   'P 1'
#
loop_
_entity.id
_entity.type
_entity.pdbx_description
1 polymer ?
#
loop_
_entity_poly.entity_id
_entity_poly.type
_entity_poly.pdbx_seq_one_letter_code
_entity_poly.pdbx_strand_id
1 'polypeptide(L)'
;MKQLIWIIFLFLCAIGLAMLAKTYTGNVYFVVEGYSLRMNLNFFIIAALLSVFVWYLLIKLLVSIFGTPHRLSQFGASRRSRKAAQELNAAGLAYFEGKFQEAAQHADKVLANKQAGDNRMLALMLAAHAADQSHNTEARDQYLNDIAQLPSKAQLSRHLLLAESALNQQDYDTANTHLTAAAQINPRLTRLARLQLRMALDKGDALDILDKTEKLHRAGAMNETEAQQTAEVAYRKLLDLATDAAGMKACLKRIPETLRNNALNVAIARKYNELGLYDQAIAWVNTCLLYTSDA
;
A
#
# COMPACT_ATOMS: atom_id res chain seq x y z
N MET A 1 39.62 16.89 8.21
CA MET A 1 40.50 16.92 9.40
C MET A 1 41.46 15.72 9.43
N LYS A 2 41.03 14.47 9.24
CA LYS A 2 41.94 13.29 9.24
C LYS A 2 43.07 13.36 8.21
N GLN A 3 42.83 13.90 7.01
CA GLN A 3 43.85 14.04 5.97
C GLN A 3 44.92 15.07 6.33
N LEU A 4 44.58 16.15 7.01
CA LEU A 4 45.48 17.21 7.40
C LEU A 4 46.46 16.70 8.51
N ILE A 5 45.95 15.93 9.46
CA ILE A 5 46.78 15.27 10.50
C ILE A 5 47.77 14.29 9.87
N TRP A 6 47.40 13.54 8.85
CA TRP A 6 48.27 12.62 8.11
C TRP A 6 49.37 13.35 7.35
N ILE A 7 49.09 14.50 6.75
CA ILE A 7 50.05 15.33 6.04
C ILE A 7 51.08 15.90 7.03
N ILE A 8 50.64 16.41 8.18
CA ILE A 8 51.51 16.93 9.23
C ILE A 8 52.41 15.81 9.80
N PHE A 9 51.88 14.61 10.03
CA PHE A 9 52.64 13.46 10.50
C PHE A 9 53.73 13.02 9.48
N LEU A 10 53.37 12.99 8.19
CA LEU A 10 54.31 12.71 7.09
C LEU A 10 55.43 13.75 7.01
N PHE A 11 55.14 15.04 7.23
CA PHE A 11 56.12 16.11 7.22
C PHE A 11 57.07 16.04 8.41
N LEU A 12 56.58 15.72 9.59
CA LEU A 12 57.36 15.48 10.80
C LEU A 12 58.29 14.25 10.64
N CYS A 13 57.81 13.15 10.08
CA CYS A 13 58.62 11.99 9.76
C CYS A 13 59.73 12.31 8.74
N ALA A 14 59.43 13.11 7.72
CA ALA A 14 60.43 13.52 6.72
C ALA A 14 61.54 14.39 7.32
N ILE A 15 61.21 15.31 8.22
CA ILE A 15 62.19 16.15 8.96
C ILE A 15 63.05 15.28 9.87
N GLY A 16 62.47 14.33 10.61
CA GLY A 16 63.20 13.39 11.45
C GLY A 16 64.18 12.53 10.67
N LEU A 17 63.77 12.00 9.52
CA LEU A 17 64.62 11.24 8.60
C LEU A 17 65.77 12.09 8.01
N ALA A 18 65.49 13.37 7.65
CA ALA A 18 66.50 14.27 7.16
C ALA A 18 67.58 14.59 8.20
N MET A 19 67.21 14.71 9.49
CA MET A 19 68.17 14.91 10.58
C MET A 19 69.03 13.64 10.83
N LEU A 20 68.43 12.46 10.80
CA LEU A 20 69.17 11.18 10.90
C LEU A 20 70.13 10.97 9.73
N ALA A 21 69.76 11.33 8.53
CA ALA A 21 70.60 11.25 7.30
C ALA A 21 71.85 12.11 7.38
N LYS A 22 71.80 13.21 8.13
CA LYS A 22 72.97 14.13 8.31
C LYS A 22 73.99 13.57 9.28
N THR A 23 73.59 12.66 10.19
CA THR A 23 74.46 12.15 11.22
C THR A 23 75.25 10.86 10.83
N TYR A 24 74.75 10.12 9.83
CA TYR A 24 75.33 8.86 9.38
C TYR A 24 75.69 8.93 7.89
N THR A 25 76.98 9.03 7.58
CA THR A 25 77.57 8.89 6.24
C THR A 25 78.06 7.47 6.05
N GLY A 26 77.22 6.60 5.45
CA GLY A 26 77.57 5.22 5.10
C GLY A 26 77.38 4.93 3.61
N ASN A 27 78.06 3.92 3.10
CA ASN A 27 77.82 3.41 1.76
C ASN A 27 77.25 2.00 1.82
N VAL A 28 76.23 1.74 1.00
CA VAL A 28 75.61 0.43 0.80
C VAL A 28 76.24 -0.23 -0.41
N TYR A 29 76.70 -1.48 -0.20
CA TYR A 29 77.31 -2.27 -1.29
C TYR A 29 76.36 -3.39 -1.64
N PHE A 30 75.87 -3.42 -2.87
CA PHE A 30 75.12 -4.53 -3.44
C PHE A 30 76.06 -5.37 -4.29
N VAL A 31 76.25 -6.64 -3.90
CA VAL A 31 77.07 -7.58 -4.69
C VAL A 31 76.12 -8.62 -5.27
N VAL A 32 75.94 -8.60 -6.60
CA VAL A 32 75.16 -9.58 -7.36
C VAL A 32 76.04 -10.12 -8.47
N GLU A 33 76.35 -11.43 -8.41
CA GLU A 33 77.03 -12.19 -9.47
C GLU A 33 78.25 -11.48 -10.10
N GLY A 34 79.19 -10.93 -9.26
CA GLY A 34 80.43 -10.34 -9.71
C GLY A 34 80.33 -8.80 -10.02
N TYR A 35 79.22 -8.18 -9.90
CA TYR A 35 79.11 -6.74 -9.97
C TYR A 35 78.92 -6.12 -8.60
N SER A 36 79.74 -5.15 -8.22
CA SER A 36 79.61 -4.39 -6.98
C SER A 36 79.04 -2.99 -7.27
N LEU A 37 77.83 -2.73 -6.91
CA LEU A 37 77.20 -1.41 -6.99
C LEU A 37 77.39 -0.70 -5.65
N ARG A 38 78.06 0.42 -5.67
CA ARG A 38 78.28 1.26 -4.49
C ARG A 38 77.34 2.46 -4.55
N MET A 39 76.40 2.53 -3.54
CA MET A 39 75.44 3.65 -3.44
C MET A 39 75.56 4.33 -2.08
N ASN A 40 75.33 5.62 -2.03
CA ASN A 40 75.26 6.37 -0.78
C ASN A 40 74.02 5.89 0.01
N LEU A 41 74.21 5.65 1.32
CA LEU A 41 73.15 5.20 2.23
C LEU A 41 71.91 6.10 2.19
N ASN A 42 72.10 7.40 2.09
CA ASN A 42 71.01 8.37 2.05
C ASN A 42 70.19 8.24 0.76
N PHE A 43 70.89 7.98 -0.39
CA PHE A 43 70.19 7.74 -1.65
C PHE A 43 69.38 6.44 -1.62
N PHE A 44 69.93 5.37 -1.01
CA PHE A 44 69.24 4.12 -0.86
C PHE A 44 67.99 4.24 0.00
N ILE A 45 68.03 4.95 1.14
CA ILE A 45 66.89 5.20 2.01
C ILE A 45 65.78 5.97 1.27
N ILE A 46 66.15 7.03 0.52
CA ILE A 46 65.17 7.80 -0.27
C ILE A 46 64.55 6.95 -1.35
N ALA A 47 65.32 6.16 -2.07
CA ALA A 47 64.82 5.27 -3.12
C ALA A 47 63.87 4.19 -2.58
N ALA A 48 64.21 3.61 -1.41
CA ALA A 48 63.37 2.63 -0.72
C ALA A 48 62.04 3.22 -0.27
N LEU A 49 62.06 4.43 0.32
CA LEU A 49 60.82 5.15 0.69
C LEU A 49 59.94 5.50 -0.48
N LEU A 50 60.57 5.95 -1.58
CA LEU A 50 59.88 6.28 -2.80
C LEU A 50 59.27 5.05 -3.46
N SER A 51 59.94 3.91 -3.42
CA SER A 51 59.45 2.61 -3.85
C SER A 51 58.21 2.17 -3.04
N VAL A 52 58.25 2.24 -1.71
CA VAL A 52 57.08 1.95 -0.86
C VAL A 52 55.94 2.86 -1.13
N PHE A 53 56.19 4.17 -1.36
CA PHE A 53 55.15 5.15 -1.72
C PHE A 53 54.51 4.83 -3.07
N VAL A 54 55.29 4.48 -4.07
CA VAL A 54 54.79 4.07 -5.40
C VAL A 54 53.95 2.79 -5.26
N TRP A 55 54.39 1.80 -4.51
CA TRP A 55 53.62 0.58 -4.23
C TRP A 55 52.27 0.91 -3.52
N TYR A 56 52.27 1.79 -2.55
CA TYR A 56 51.07 2.25 -1.88
C TYR A 56 50.09 2.90 -2.86
N LEU A 57 50.59 3.79 -3.76
CA LEU A 57 49.74 4.42 -4.80
C LEU A 57 49.20 3.38 -5.77
N LEU A 58 50.00 2.40 -6.20
CA LEU A 58 49.56 1.32 -7.07
C LEU A 58 48.46 0.46 -6.43
N ILE A 59 48.63 0.06 -5.18
CA ILE A 59 47.61 -0.69 -4.42
C ILE A 59 46.33 0.15 -4.29
N LYS A 60 46.46 1.42 -3.93
CA LYS A 60 45.31 2.34 -3.81
C LYS A 60 44.57 2.53 -5.15
N LEU A 61 45.32 2.61 -6.26
CA LEU A 61 44.75 2.69 -7.60
C LEU A 61 44.03 1.40 -7.98
N LEU A 62 44.63 0.24 -7.72
CA LEU A 62 44.02 -1.06 -7.94
C LEU A 62 42.74 -1.24 -7.11
N VAL A 63 42.76 -0.94 -5.83
CA VAL A 63 41.59 -1.00 -4.96
C VAL A 63 40.50 -0.01 -5.41
N SER A 64 40.89 1.18 -5.90
CA SER A 64 39.95 2.15 -6.45
C SER A 64 39.29 1.65 -7.74
N ILE A 65 40.03 1.01 -8.63
CA ILE A 65 39.51 0.46 -9.89
C ILE A 65 38.60 -0.75 -9.63
N PHE A 66 39.01 -1.66 -8.75
CA PHE A 66 38.20 -2.84 -8.41
C PHE A 66 37.04 -2.55 -7.45
N GLY A 67 37.10 -1.50 -6.62
CA GLY A 67 36.03 -1.09 -5.70
C GLY A 67 34.93 -0.21 -6.32
N THR A 68 35.16 0.37 -7.52
CA THR A 68 34.22 1.27 -8.20
C THR A 68 32.96 0.58 -8.74
N PRO A 69 32.95 -0.68 -9.23
CA PRO A 69 31.76 -1.28 -9.79
C PRO A 69 30.63 -1.42 -8.75
N HIS A 70 30.93 -1.63 -7.47
CA HIS A 70 29.92 -1.75 -6.42
C HIS A 70 29.25 -0.39 -6.09
N ARG A 71 29.98 0.71 -6.12
CA ARG A 71 29.43 2.06 -5.92
C ARG A 71 28.61 2.53 -7.12
N LEU A 72 29.06 2.26 -8.34
CA LEU A 72 28.31 2.57 -9.56
C LEU A 72 27.02 1.76 -9.65
N SER A 73 27.01 0.48 -9.24
CA SER A 73 25.79 -0.33 -9.20
C SER A 73 24.77 0.19 -8.18
N GLN A 74 25.22 0.69 -7.02
CA GLN A 74 24.34 1.32 -6.02
C GLN A 74 23.75 2.65 -6.51
N PHE A 75 24.51 3.48 -7.21
CA PHE A 75 24.01 4.71 -7.83
C PHE A 75 22.99 4.41 -8.94
N GLY A 76 23.25 3.39 -9.77
CA GLY A 76 22.32 2.92 -10.79
C GLY A 76 21.03 2.36 -10.17
N ALA A 77 21.13 1.57 -9.09
CA ALA A 77 20.01 1.04 -8.34
C ALA A 77 19.14 2.15 -7.74
N SER A 78 19.75 3.14 -7.10
CA SER A 78 19.06 4.28 -6.51
C SER A 78 18.31 5.13 -7.56
N ARG A 79 18.93 5.37 -8.74
CA ARG A 79 18.25 6.05 -9.85
C ARG A 79 17.06 5.28 -10.39
N ARG A 80 17.18 3.95 -10.53
CA ARG A 80 16.09 3.09 -11.01
C ARG A 80 14.95 3.03 -10.00
N SER A 81 15.26 2.91 -8.71
CA SER A 81 14.25 2.95 -7.65
C SER A 81 13.50 4.29 -7.61
N ARG A 82 14.19 5.42 -7.74
CA ARG A 82 13.56 6.75 -7.82
C ARG A 82 12.66 6.87 -9.06
N LYS A 83 13.10 6.35 -10.20
CA LYS A 83 12.28 6.34 -11.42
C LYS A 83 11.03 5.48 -11.23
N ALA A 84 11.12 4.31 -10.60
CA ALA A 84 9.96 3.49 -10.26
C ALA A 84 8.97 4.24 -9.36
N ALA A 85 9.45 4.97 -8.35
CA ALA A 85 8.59 5.77 -7.49
C ALA A 85 7.91 6.93 -8.26
N GLN A 86 8.60 7.57 -9.19
CA GLN A 86 8.00 8.62 -10.03
C GLN A 86 6.91 8.07 -10.95
N GLU A 87 7.16 6.92 -11.60
CA GLU A 87 6.15 6.26 -12.44
C GLU A 87 4.95 5.78 -11.61
N LEU A 88 5.17 5.28 -10.39
CA LEU A 88 4.08 4.89 -9.48
C LEU A 88 3.22 6.10 -9.07
N ASN A 89 3.85 7.24 -8.77
CA ASN A 89 3.11 8.47 -8.49
C ASN A 89 2.30 8.94 -9.70
N ALA A 90 2.87 8.88 -10.90
CA ALA A 90 2.15 9.21 -12.13
C ALA A 90 0.97 8.26 -12.37
N ALA A 91 1.16 6.95 -12.13
CA ALA A 91 0.09 5.97 -12.20
C ALA A 91 -1.05 6.28 -11.21
N GLY A 92 -0.71 6.66 -9.97
CA GLY A 92 -1.69 7.04 -8.96
C GLY A 92 -2.48 8.28 -9.35
N LEU A 93 -1.81 9.32 -9.82
CA LEU A 93 -2.46 10.55 -10.28
C LEU A 93 -3.41 10.27 -11.45
N ALA A 94 -2.94 9.56 -12.48
CA ALA A 94 -3.77 9.18 -13.63
C ALA A 94 -5.00 8.36 -13.19
N TYR A 95 -4.84 7.44 -12.23
CA TYR A 95 -5.97 6.67 -11.69
C TYR A 95 -7.02 7.55 -11.03
N PHE A 96 -6.62 8.50 -10.16
CA PHE A 96 -7.55 9.41 -9.49
C PHE A 96 -8.18 10.44 -10.45
N GLU A 97 -7.53 10.72 -11.57
CA GLU A 97 -8.08 11.51 -12.67
C GLU A 97 -9.06 10.72 -13.57
N GLY A 98 -9.23 9.42 -13.32
CA GLY A 98 -10.09 8.54 -14.15
C GLY A 98 -9.42 8.08 -15.47
N LYS A 99 -8.14 8.37 -15.66
CA LYS A 99 -7.34 7.97 -16.84
C LYS A 99 -6.79 6.55 -16.66
N PHE A 100 -7.67 5.55 -16.60
CA PHE A 100 -7.31 4.20 -16.20
C PHE A 100 -6.28 3.52 -17.12
N GLN A 101 -6.36 3.75 -18.43
CA GLN A 101 -5.38 3.20 -19.38
C GLN A 101 -3.98 3.80 -19.18
N GLU A 102 -3.89 5.10 -18.93
CA GLU A 102 -2.63 5.78 -18.64
C GLU A 102 -2.06 5.32 -17.29
N ALA A 103 -2.93 5.15 -16.29
CA ALA A 103 -2.55 4.59 -14.99
C ALA A 103 -1.93 3.20 -15.12
N ALA A 104 -2.54 2.31 -15.90
CA ALA A 104 -2.00 0.97 -16.16
C ALA A 104 -0.64 1.03 -16.87
N GLN A 105 -0.48 1.88 -17.90
CA GLN A 105 0.80 2.05 -18.61
C GLN A 105 1.93 2.54 -17.70
N HIS A 106 1.66 3.48 -16.80
CA HIS A 106 2.63 3.93 -15.81
C HIS A 106 2.97 2.82 -14.79
N ALA A 107 1.99 2.06 -14.35
CA ALA A 107 2.20 0.91 -13.48
C ALA A 107 3.08 -0.16 -14.15
N ASP A 108 2.85 -0.46 -15.43
CA ASP A 108 3.68 -1.40 -16.21
C ASP A 108 5.15 -0.98 -16.29
N LYS A 109 5.43 0.32 -16.41
CA LYS A 109 6.81 0.83 -16.36
C LYS A 109 7.48 0.56 -15.00
N VAL A 110 6.71 0.60 -13.91
CA VAL A 110 7.19 0.18 -12.59
C VAL A 110 7.47 -1.32 -12.55
N LEU A 111 6.56 -2.13 -13.10
CA LEU A 111 6.68 -3.60 -13.12
C LEU A 111 7.86 -4.09 -13.96
N ALA A 112 8.17 -3.40 -15.05
CA ALA A 112 9.34 -3.66 -15.88
C ALA A 112 10.67 -3.34 -15.17
N ASN A 113 10.64 -2.54 -14.09
CA ASN A 113 11.83 -2.16 -13.36
C ASN A 113 12.20 -3.22 -12.30
N LYS A 114 13.30 -3.95 -12.54
CA LYS A 114 13.80 -5.01 -11.62
C LYS A 114 14.12 -4.50 -10.20
N GLN A 115 14.28 -3.19 -10.01
CA GLN A 115 14.61 -2.55 -8.74
C GLN A 115 13.43 -1.76 -8.16
N ALA A 116 12.21 -2.08 -8.57
CA ALA A 116 10.99 -1.45 -8.07
C ALA A 116 10.77 -1.71 -6.55
N GLY A 117 11.29 -2.82 -6.01
CA GLY A 117 11.14 -3.16 -4.60
C GLY A 117 9.67 -3.24 -4.18
N ASP A 118 9.35 -2.58 -3.05
CA ASP A 118 7.98 -2.54 -2.51
C ASP A 118 6.98 -1.82 -3.45
N ASN A 119 7.48 -0.95 -4.35
CA ASN A 119 6.63 -0.29 -5.35
C ASN A 119 5.97 -1.27 -6.33
N ARG A 120 6.55 -2.47 -6.53
CA ARG A 120 6.00 -3.49 -7.40
C ARG A 120 4.62 -3.95 -6.94
N MET A 121 4.43 -4.16 -5.63
CA MET A 121 3.14 -4.57 -5.07
C MET A 121 2.06 -3.50 -5.31
N LEU A 122 2.38 -2.23 -5.02
CA LEU A 122 1.44 -1.13 -5.25
C LEU A 122 1.13 -0.93 -6.73
N ALA A 123 2.13 -1.08 -7.61
CA ALA A 123 1.93 -0.99 -9.05
C ALA A 123 1.00 -2.09 -9.58
N LEU A 124 1.16 -3.35 -9.13
CA LEU A 124 0.27 -4.45 -9.47
C LEU A 124 -1.17 -4.19 -9.02
N MET A 125 -1.34 -3.74 -7.77
CA MET A 125 -2.68 -3.41 -7.26
C MET A 125 -3.33 -2.29 -8.06
N LEU A 126 -2.56 -1.24 -8.36
CA LEU A 126 -3.08 -0.09 -9.12
C LEU A 126 -3.41 -0.46 -10.56
N ALA A 127 -2.55 -1.28 -11.21
CA ALA A 127 -2.79 -1.79 -12.56
C ALA A 127 -4.04 -2.69 -12.60
N ALA A 128 -4.21 -3.58 -11.61
CA ALA A 128 -5.37 -4.44 -11.52
C ALA A 128 -6.68 -3.63 -11.34
N HIS A 129 -6.67 -2.62 -10.45
CA HIS A 129 -7.80 -1.72 -10.28
C HIS A 129 -8.09 -0.90 -11.54
N ALA A 130 -7.06 -0.36 -12.19
CA ALA A 130 -7.22 0.41 -13.41
C ALA A 130 -7.78 -0.44 -14.56
N ALA A 131 -7.32 -1.69 -14.68
CA ALA A 131 -7.84 -2.65 -15.65
C ALA A 131 -9.31 -3.01 -15.38
N ASP A 132 -9.69 -3.22 -14.11
CA ASP A 132 -11.08 -3.48 -13.72
C ASP A 132 -11.99 -2.29 -14.07
N GLN A 133 -11.58 -1.05 -13.74
CA GLN A 133 -12.33 0.15 -14.05
C GLN A 133 -12.45 0.44 -15.57
N SER A 134 -11.49 -0.01 -16.36
CA SER A 134 -11.53 0.08 -17.83
C SER A 134 -12.20 -1.12 -18.49
N HIS A 135 -12.79 -2.05 -17.71
CA HIS A 135 -13.42 -3.29 -18.16
C HIS A 135 -12.47 -4.24 -18.95
N ASN A 136 -11.16 -4.09 -18.75
CA ASN A 136 -10.17 -5.01 -19.33
C ASN A 136 -9.94 -6.20 -18.38
N THR A 137 -10.84 -7.16 -18.45
CA THR A 137 -10.85 -8.33 -17.55
C THR A 137 -9.61 -9.21 -17.71
N GLU A 138 -9.06 -9.33 -18.92
CA GLU A 138 -7.89 -10.14 -19.20
C GLU A 138 -6.64 -9.56 -18.50
N ALA A 139 -6.38 -8.27 -18.68
CA ALA A 139 -5.26 -7.60 -18.02
C ALA A 139 -5.42 -7.62 -16.49
N ARG A 140 -6.63 -7.39 -15.98
CA ARG A 140 -6.94 -7.48 -14.55
C ARG A 140 -6.55 -8.85 -13.99
N ASP A 141 -6.98 -9.93 -14.64
CA ASP A 141 -6.74 -11.30 -14.18
C ASP A 141 -5.25 -11.67 -14.22
N GLN A 142 -4.50 -11.16 -15.20
CA GLN A 142 -3.04 -11.30 -15.24
C GLN A 142 -2.39 -10.62 -14.02
N TYR A 143 -2.71 -9.35 -13.73
CA TYR A 143 -2.17 -8.65 -12.56
C TYR A 143 -2.57 -9.33 -11.23
N LEU A 144 -3.81 -9.85 -11.14
CA LEU A 144 -4.28 -10.57 -9.96
C LEU A 144 -3.54 -11.91 -9.75
N ASN A 145 -3.18 -12.60 -10.82
CA ASN A 145 -2.36 -13.81 -10.78
C ASN A 145 -0.93 -13.47 -10.29
N ASP A 146 -0.35 -12.37 -10.76
CA ASP A 146 0.94 -11.90 -10.28
C ASP A 146 0.90 -11.54 -8.79
N ILE A 147 -0.19 -10.88 -8.34
CA ILE A 147 -0.39 -10.57 -6.91
C ILE A 147 -0.52 -11.86 -6.09
N ALA A 148 -1.11 -12.93 -6.63
CA ALA A 148 -1.25 -14.20 -5.93
C ALA A 148 0.10 -14.85 -5.57
N GLN A 149 1.15 -14.54 -6.32
CA GLN A 149 2.51 -15.02 -6.08
C GLN A 149 3.29 -14.17 -5.05
N LEU A 150 2.73 -13.03 -4.64
CA LEU A 150 3.34 -12.15 -3.66
C LEU A 150 3.13 -12.66 -2.21
N PRO A 151 3.93 -12.19 -1.23
CA PRO A 151 3.77 -12.52 0.18
C PRO A 151 2.36 -12.19 0.72
N SER A 152 1.97 -12.84 1.82
CA SER A 152 0.63 -12.79 2.44
C SER A 152 0.04 -11.38 2.64
N LYS A 153 0.87 -10.35 2.81
CA LYS A 153 0.43 -8.95 2.94
C LYS A 153 -0.40 -8.44 1.75
N ALA A 154 -0.16 -8.97 0.55
CA ALA A 154 -0.88 -8.58 -0.65
C ALA A 154 -2.22 -9.32 -0.82
N GLN A 155 -2.41 -10.45 -0.14
CA GLN A 155 -3.58 -11.30 -0.34
C GLN A 155 -4.88 -10.64 0.12
N LEU A 156 -4.84 -9.86 1.22
CA LEU A 156 -6.00 -9.10 1.69
C LEU A 156 -6.51 -8.15 0.59
N SER A 157 -5.62 -7.35 0.01
CA SER A 157 -5.98 -6.40 -1.05
C SER A 157 -6.46 -7.11 -2.32
N ARG A 158 -5.86 -8.27 -2.65
CA ARG A 158 -6.31 -9.11 -3.76
C ARG A 158 -7.74 -9.60 -3.56
N HIS A 159 -8.07 -10.14 -2.39
CA HIS A 159 -9.43 -10.60 -2.10
C HIS A 159 -10.44 -9.46 -2.11
N LEU A 160 -10.10 -8.29 -1.58
CA LEU A 160 -11.00 -7.13 -1.62
C LEU A 160 -11.26 -6.66 -3.06
N LEU A 161 -10.24 -6.65 -3.92
CA LEU A 161 -10.40 -6.27 -5.33
C LEU A 161 -11.27 -7.29 -6.09
N LEU A 162 -11.01 -8.60 -5.89
CA LEU A 162 -11.83 -9.65 -6.50
C LEU A 162 -13.28 -9.61 -6.03
N ALA A 163 -13.51 -9.34 -4.74
CA ALA A 163 -14.86 -9.17 -4.22
C ALA A 163 -15.57 -7.97 -4.84
N GLU A 164 -14.88 -6.83 -4.95
CA GLU A 164 -15.44 -5.60 -5.55
C GLU A 164 -15.76 -5.80 -7.04
N SER A 165 -14.86 -6.43 -7.79
CA SER A 165 -15.09 -6.78 -9.19
C SER A 165 -16.28 -7.73 -9.37
N ALA A 166 -16.39 -8.77 -8.52
CA ALA A 166 -17.51 -9.69 -8.53
C ALA A 166 -18.84 -8.99 -8.19
N LEU A 167 -18.84 -8.04 -7.22
CA LEU A 167 -20.03 -7.23 -6.92
C LEU A 167 -20.42 -6.34 -8.10
N ASN A 168 -19.47 -5.77 -8.82
CA ASN A 168 -19.75 -4.98 -10.01
C ASN A 168 -20.43 -5.83 -11.11
N GLN A 169 -20.15 -7.12 -11.15
CA GLN A 169 -20.73 -8.09 -12.08
C GLN A 169 -21.98 -8.78 -11.53
N GLN A 170 -22.42 -8.43 -10.31
CA GLN A 170 -23.52 -9.07 -9.57
C GLN A 170 -23.29 -10.57 -9.29
N ASP A 171 -22.03 -11.03 -9.33
CA ASP A 171 -21.66 -12.38 -8.92
C ASP A 171 -21.45 -12.44 -7.41
N TYR A 172 -22.55 -12.61 -6.69
CA TYR A 172 -22.57 -12.57 -5.24
C TYR A 172 -21.90 -13.79 -4.59
N ASP A 173 -21.82 -14.92 -5.27
CA ASP A 173 -21.21 -16.15 -4.73
C ASP A 173 -19.67 -16.01 -4.72
N THR A 174 -19.12 -15.56 -5.83
CA THR A 174 -17.69 -15.23 -5.91
C THR A 174 -17.33 -14.09 -4.96
N ALA A 175 -18.16 -13.03 -4.90
CA ALA A 175 -17.95 -11.93 -3.97
C ALA A 175 -17.91 -12.41 -2.52
N ASN A 176 -18.88 -13.23 -2.10
CA ASN A 176 -18.94 -13.79 -0.74
C ASN A 176 -17.71 -14.66 -0.41
N THR A 177 -17.26 -15.47 -1.35
CA THR A 177 -16.05 -16.30 -1.18
C THR A 177 -14.84 -15.43 -0.86
N HIS A 178 -14.63 -14.36 -1.61
CA HIS A 178 -13.51 -13.44 -1.41
C HIS A 178 -13.67 -12.56 -0.16
N LEU A 179 -14.88 -12.10 0.17
CA LEU A 179 -15.14 -11.36 1.41
C LEU A 179 -14.89 -12.23 2.64
N THR A 180 -15.26 -13.52 2.59
CA THR A 180 -14.99 -14.47 3.67
C THR A 180 -13.48 -14.69 3.84
N ALA A 181 -12.72 -14.89 2.76
CA ALA A 181 -11.28 -15.01 2.80
C ALA A 181 -10.60 -13.74 3.34
N ALA A 182 -11.07 -12.55 2.92
CA ALA A 182 -10.60 -11.27 3.47
C ALA A 182 -10.88 -11.13 4.97
N ALA A 183 -12.05 -11.59 5.42
CA ALA A 183 -12.44 -11.57 6.84
C ALA A 183 -11.56 -12.48 7.72
N GLN A 184 -11.09 -13.60 7.19
CA GLN A 184 -10.12 -14.47 7.88
C GLN A 184 -8.78 -13.79 8.12
N ILE A 185 -8.36 -12.91 7.20
CA ILE A 185 -7.10 -12.16 7.31
C ILE A 185 -7.25 -10.95 8.24
N ASN A 186 -8.29 -10.15 8.05
CA ASN A 186 -8.57 -8.96 8.87
C ASN A 186 -10.08 -8.68 8.98
N PRO A 187 -10.76 -9.21 10.01
CA PRO A 187 -12.20 -9.05 10.18
C PRO A 187 -12.65 -7.63 10.54
N ARG A 188 -11.72 -6.76 11.00
CA ARG A 188 -12.06 -5.41 11.48
C ARG A 188 -11.83 -4.33 10.44
N LEU A 189 -11.52 -4.70 9.19
CA LEU A 189 -11.23 -3.73 8.14
C LEU A 189 -12.51 -3.03 7.67
N THR A 190 -12.54 -1.71 7.75
CA THR A 190 -13.69 -0.88 7.33
C THR A 190 -14.09 -1.11 5.88
N ARG A 191 -13.13 -1.24 4.95
CA ARG A 191 -13.42 -1.52 3.53
C ARG A 191 -14.13 -2.87 3.36
N LEU A 192 -13.72 -3.90 4.09
CA LEU A 192 -14.39 -5.19 4.09
C LEU A 192 -15.86 -5.06 4.53
N ALA A 193 -16.10 -4.38 5.66
CA ALA A 193 -17.45 -4.17 6.18
C ALA A 193 -18.34 -3.37 5.20
N ARG A 194 -17.77 -2.37 4.50
CA ARG A 194 -18.47 -1.60 3.46
C ARG A 194 -18.84 -2.47 2.25
N LEU A 195 -17.95 -3.35 1.79
CA LEU A 195 -18.24 -4.28 0.69
C LEU A 195 -19.30 -5.31 1.10
N GLN A 196 -19.26 -5.81 2.33
CA GLN A 196 -20.30 -6.70 2.88
C GLN A 196 -21.64 -6.00 2.95
N LEU A 197 -21.70 -4.73 3.39
CA LEU A 197 -22.93 -3.94 3.40
C LEU A 197 -23.46 -3.73 1.98
N ARG A 198 -22.59 -3.39 1.02
CA ARG A 198 -22.98 -3.27 -0.38
C ARG A 198 -23.61 -4.56 -0.91
N MET A 199 -22.99 -5.70 -0.65
CA MET A 199 -23.53 -7.00 -1.04
C MET A 199 -24.92 -7.26 -0.41
N ALA A 200 -25.11 -6.92 0.86
CA ALA A 200 -26.39 -7.07 1.55
C ALA A 200 -27.48 -6.15 0.95
N LEU A 201 -27.11 -4.91 0.59
CA LEU A 201 -27.99 -3.96 -0.09
C LEU A 201 -28.42 -4.46 -1.47
N ASP A 202 -27.46 -4.97 -2.26
CA ASP A 202 -27.71 -5.48 -3.61
C ASP A 202 -28.59 -6.73 -3.57
N LYS A 203 -28.35 -7.64 -2.62
CA LYS A 203 -29.19 -8.83 -2.39
C LYS A 203 -30.57 -8.49 -1.79
N GLY A 204 -30.68 -7.38 -1.11
CA GLY A 204 -31.89 -6.98 -0.41
C GLY A 204 -32.13 -7.72 0.91
N ASP A 205 -31.08 -8.29 1.53
CA ASP A 205 -31.18 -8.93 2.82
C ASP A 205 -31.27 -7.88 3.94
N ALA A 206 -32.48 -7.60 4.37
CA ALA A 206 -32.77 -6.54 5.32
C ALA A 206 -32.09 -6.75 6.68
N LEU A 207 -31.97 -7.99 7.16
CA LEU A 207 -31.36 -8.28 8.47
C LEU A 207 -29.84 -8.11 8.40
N ASP A 208 -29.23 -8.55 7.29
CA ASP A 208 -27.78 -8.39 7.11
C ASP A 208 -27.43 -6.91 6.88
N ILE A 209 -28.27 -6.13 6.17
CA ILE A 209 -28.10 -4.67 6.04
C ILE A 209 -28.07 -4.02 7.44
N LEU A 210 -29.01 -4.35 8.34
CA LEU A 210 -29.05 -3.77 9.68
C LEU A 210 -27.81 -4.14 10.49
N ASP A 211 -27.40 -5.41 10.48
CA ASP A 211 -26.19 -5.89 11.18
C ASP A 211 -24.92 -5.17 10.71
N LYS A 212 -24.72 -5.04 9.38
CA LYS A 212 -23.54 -4.39 8.83
C LYS A 212 -23.56 -2.88 9.05
N THR A 213 -24.74 -2.25 8.96
CA THR A 213 -24.92 -0.82 9.25
C THR A 213 -24.54 -0.50 10.68
N GLU A 214 -25.08 -1.27 11.64
CA GLU A 214 -24.77 -1.09 13.06
C GLU A 214 -23.27 -1.29 13.35
N LYS A 215 -22.64 -2.29 12.76
CA LYS A 215 -21.19 -2.54 12.90
C LYS A 215 -20.35 -1.39 12.38
N LEU A 216 -20.70 -0.85 11.20
CA LEU A 216 -19.99 0.29 10.61
C LEU A 216 -20.18 1.56 11.43
N HIS A 217 -21.40 1.81 11.93
CA HIS A 217 -21.69 2.95 12.78
C HIS A 217 -20.92 2.89 14.12
N ARG A 218 -20.96 1.75 14.81
CA ARG A 218 -20.19 1.53 16.06
C ARG A 218 -18.69 1.65 15.86
N ALA A 219 -18.18 1.30 14.68
CA ALA A 219 -16.76 1.45 14.32
C ALA A 219 -16.38 2.89 13.95
N GLY A 220 -17.32 3.85 13.95
CA GLY A 220 -17.10 5.23 13.52
C GLY A 220 -16.83 5.37 12.01
N ALA A 221 -17.13 4.32 11.24
CA ALA A 221 -16.92 4.28 9.80
C ALA A 221 -18.14 4.77 9.00
N MET A 222 -19.26 5.03 9.66
CA MET A 222 -20.51 5.55 9.13
C MET A 222 -21.06 6.57 10.11
N ASN A 223 -21.49 7.73 9.61
CA ASN A 223 -22.10 8.73 10.47
C ASN A 223 -23.56 8.38 10.79
N GLU A 224 -24.14 9.06 11.76
CA GLU A 224 -25.51 8.79 12.24
C GLU A 224 -26.56 8.92 11.11
N THR A 225 -26.47 9.98 10.30
CA THR A 225 -27.40 10.22 9.20
C THR A 225 -27.33 9.12 8.14
N GLU A 226 -26.12 8.70 7.75
CA GLU A 226 -25.91 7.62 6.78
C GLU A 226 -26.43 6.29 7.34
N ALA A 227 -26.19 6.03 8.63
CA ALA A 227 -26.67 4.82 9.29
C ALA A 227 -28.20 4.77 9.34
N GLN A 228 -28.85 5.89 9.69
CA GLN A 228 -30.31 5.99 9.72
C GLN A 228 -30.93 5.80 8.34
N GLN A 229 -30.38 6.43 7.30
CA GLN A 229 -30.85 6.28 5.91
C GLN A 229 -30.72 4.83 5.44
N THR A 230 -29.59 4.18 5.74
CA THR A 230 -29.34 2.78 5.35
C THR A 230 -30.28 1.83 6.12
N ALA A 231 -30.48 2.08 7.41
CA ALA A 231 -31.43 1.31 8.21
C ALA A 231 -32.88 1.48 7.74
N GLU A 232 -33.27 2.67 7.30
CA GLU A 232 -34.60 2.92 6.73
C GLU A 232 -34.86 2.04 5.50
N VAL A 233 -33.87 1.92 4.59
CA VAL A 233 -33.96 1.02 3.44
C VAL A 233 -34.21 -0.43 3.88
N ALA A 234 -33.51 -0.90 4.89
CA ALA A 234 -33.69 -2.24 5.42
C ALA A 234 -35.07 -2.43 6.06
N TYR A 235 -35.54 -1.47 6.85
CA TYR A 235 -36.86 -1.55 7.46
C TYR A 235 -37.99 -1.54 6.43
N ARG A 236 -37.87 -0.78 5.34
CA ARG A 236 -38.82 -0.84 4.23
C ARG A 236 -38.89 -2.23 3.61
N LYS A 237 -37.72 -2.85 3.35
CA LYS A 237 -37.66 -4.23 2.86
C LYS A 237 -38.28 -5.25 3.84
N LEU A 238 -38.08 -5.07 5.15
CA LEU A 238 -38.75 -5.90 6.16
C LEU A 238 -40.27 -5.74 6.16
N LEU A 239 -40.75 -4.52 5.97
CA LEU A 239 -42.19 -4.25 5.83
C LEU A 239 -42.76 -4.93 4.58
N ASP A 240 -42.04 -4.89 3.45
CA ASP A 240 -42.47 -5.53 2.20
C ASP A 240 -42.61 -7.06 2.35
N LEU A 241 -41.79 -7.68 3.20
CA LEU A 241 -41.85 -9.11 3.49
C LEU A 241 -42.98 -9.49 4.42
N ALA A 242 -43.64 -8.55 5.12
CA ALA A 242 -44.77 -8.83 5.98
C ALA A 242 -46.01 -9.23 5.17
N THR A 243 -46.59 -10.39 5.42
CA THR A 243 -47.73 -10.95 4.70
C THR A 243 -49.02 -10.91 5.49
N ASP A 244 -48.94 -10.64 6.80
CA ASP A 244 -50.08 -10.62 7.70
C ASP A 244 -49.88 -9.66 8.91
N ALA A 245 -50.89 -9.54 9.74
CA ALA A 245 -50.87 -8.70 10.94
C ALA A 245 -49.79 -9.10 11.95
N ALA A 246 -49.48 -10.39 12.06
CA ALA A 246 -48.45 -10.90 12.97
C ALA A 246 -47.06 -10.51 12.46
N GLY A 247 -46.80 -10.64 11.17
CA GLY A 247 -45.56 -10.19 10.50
C GLY A 247 -45.38 -8.67 10.63
N MET A 248 -46.41 -7.88 10.43
CA MET A 248 -46.38 -6.43 10.66
C MET A 248 -46.02 -6.09 12.11
N LYS A 249 -46.64 -6.72 13.09
CA LYS A 249 -46.33 -6.50 14.51
C LYS A 249 -44.88 -6.89 14.85
N ALA A 250 -44.39 -7.98 14.29
CA ALA A 250 -43.00 -8.41 14.46
C ALA A 250 -42.00 -7.41 13.83
N CYS A 251 -42.32 -6.87 12.64
CA CYS A 251 -41.53 -5.86 11.97
C CYS A 251 -41.48 -4.54 12.77
N LEU A 252 -42.66 -4.05 13.22
CA LEU A 252 -42.74 -2.81 13.99
C LEU A 252 -42.01 -2.86 15.32
N LYS A 253 -41.96 -4.03 15.96
CA LYS A 253 -41.18 -4.24 17.19
C LYS A 253 -39.67 -4.07 16.98
N ARG A 254 -39.19 -4.29 15.77
CA ARG A 254 -37.76 -4.12 15.39
C ARG A 254 -37.42 -2.71 15.01
N ILE A 255 -38.37 -1.87 14.60
CA ILE A 255 -38.15 -0.50 14.18
C ILE A 255 -38.06 0.40 15.42
N PRO A 256 -36.89 0.99 15.72
CA PRO A 256 -36.76 1.95 16.81
C PRO A 256 -37.68 3.16 16.59
N GLU A 257 -38.25 3.69 17.69
CA GLU A 257 -39.11 4.88 17.60
C GLU A 257 -38.43 6.09 17.02
N THR A 258 -37.13 6.25 17.30
CA THR A 258 -36.27 7.32 16.79
C THR A 258 -36.13 7.32 15.26
N LEU A 259 -36.35 6.18 14.60
CA LEU A 259 -36.26 6.03 13.15
C LEU A 259 -37.63 6.09 12.45
N ARG A 260 -38.73 6.23 13.19
CA ARG A 260 -40.07 6.36 12.64
C ARG A 260 -40.32 7.77 12.11
N ASN A 261 -39.53 8.16 11.09
CA ASN A 261 -39.72 9.41 10.37
C ASN A 261 -40.98 9.37 9.50
N ASN A 262 -41.34 10.53 8.92
CA ASN A 262 -42.57 10.65 8.08
C ASN A 262 -42.55 9.64 6.93
N ALA A 263 -41.43 9.39 6.28
CA ALA A 263 -41.31 8.50 5.14
C ALA A 263 -41.53 7.02 5.52
N LEU A 264 -41.01 6.58 6.65
CA LEU A 264 -41.23 5.23 7.15
C LEU A 264 -42.63 5.04 7.72
N ASN A 265 -43.18 6.05 8.39
CA ASN A 265 -44.58 6.04 8.85
C ASN A 265 -45.58 5.90 7.71
N VAL A 266 -45.37 6.60 6.58
CA VAL A 266 -46.16 6.45 5.36
C VAL A 266 -46.03 5.02 4.78
N ALA A 267 -44.83 4.46 4.77
CA ALA A 267 -44.60 3.08 4.30
C ALA A 267 -45.34 2.04 5.20
N ILE A 268 -45.31 2.23 6.51
CA ILE A 268 -46.07 1.38 7.47
C ILE A 268 -47.57 1.47 7.23
N ALA A 269 -48.12 2.68 7.11
CA ALA A 269 -49.56 2.88 6.84
C ALA A 269 -49.98 2.24 5.51
N ARG A 270 -49.17 2.42 4.46
CA ARG A 270 -49.39 1.81 3.15
C ARG A 270 -49.42 0.30 3.24
N LYS A 271 -48.46 -0.30 3.95
CA LYS A 271 -48.40 -1.75 4.11
C LYS A 271 -49.60 -2.31 4.87
N TYR A 272 -50.07 -1.64 5.92
CA TYR A 272 -51.31 -2.02 6.60
C TYR A 272 -52.52 -1.99 5.61
N ASN A 273 -52.59 -0.97 4.78
CA ASN A 273 -53.66 -0.87 3.76
C ASN A 273 -53.57 -2.00 2.72
N GLU A 274 -52.36 -2.32 2.21
CA GLU A 274 -52.13 -3.44 1.29
C GLU A 274 -52.57 -4.80 1.85
N LEU A 275 -52.39 -5.00 3.14
CA LEU A 275 -52.82 -6.22 3.83
C LEU A 275 -54.30 -6.24 4.21
N GLY A 276 -55.08 -5.22 3.86
CA GLY A 276 -56.49 -5.12 4.22
C GLY A 276 -56.76 -4.78 5.68
N LEU A 277 -55.72 -4.36 6.40
CA LEU A 277 -55.75 -4.03 7.83
C LEU A 277 -56.07 -2.54 8.02
N TYR A 278 -57.26 -2.10 7.51
CA TYR A 278 -57.65 -0.70 7.41
C TYR A 278 -57.73 0.01 8.76
N ASP A 279 -58.31 -0.62 9.77
CA ASP A 279 -58.42 -0.04 11.11
C ASP A 279 -57.04 0.26 11.72
N GLN A 280 -56.08 -0.64 11.52
CA GLN A 280 -54.69 -0.47 11.97
C GLN A 280 -53.99 0.65 11.17
N ALA A 281 -54.25 0.75 9.85
CA ALA A 281 -53.72 1.82 9.02
C ALA A 281 -54.18 3.19 9.51
N ILE A 282 -55.49 3.33 9.79
CA ILE A 282 -56.09 4.58 10.28
C ILE A 282 -55.56 4.91 11.68
N ALA A 283 -55.54 3.95 12.59
CA ALA A 283 -54.97 4.13 13.93
C ALA A 283 -53.49 4.59 13.87
N TRP A 284 -52.70 4.01 12.96
CA TRP A 284 -51.28 4.37 12.80
C TRP A 284 -51.14 5.83 12.32
N VAL A 285 -51.88 6.23 11.28
CA VAL A 285 -51.84 7.60 10.74
C VAL A 285 -52.30 8.64 11.79
N ASN A 286 -53.36 8.32 12.57
CA ASN A 286 -53.84 9.21 13.64
C ASN A 286 -52.76 9.39 14.73
N THR A 287 -52.06 8.31 15.11
CA THR A 287 -50.97 8.37 16.10
C THR A 287 -49.83 9.26 15.56
N CYS A 288 -49.48 9.14 14.26
CA CYS A 288 -48.42 9.95 13.65
C CYS A 288 -48.81 11.44 13.57
N LEU A 289 -50.07 11.77 13.25
CA LEU A 289 -50.56 13.14 13.18
C LEU A 289 -50.57 13.85 14.53
N LEU A 290 -50.85 13.13 15.62
CA LEU A 290 -50.82 13.70 16.97
C LEU A 290 -49.39 14.10 17.36
N TYR A 291 -48.37 13.30 17.01
CA TYR A 291 -46.96 13.65 17.28
C TYR A 291 -46.39 14.81 16.43
N THR A 292 -47.02 15.13 15.30
CA THR A 292 -46.61 16.26 14.45
C THR A 292 -47.25 17.57 14.79
N SER A 293 -48.35 17.57 15.58
CA SER A 293 -49.03 18.77 16.02
C SER A 293 -48.44 19.44 17.26
N ASP A 294 -47.56 18.73 18.01
CA ASP A 294 -46.93 19.22 19.23
C ASP A 294 -45.46 19.67 19.02
N ALA A 295 -44.96 19.72 17.78
CA ALA A 295 -43.62 20.20 17.42
C ALA A 295 -43.72 21.52 16.64
#